data_0ef08c21e32871afccbf10537827b254
#
_entry.id   0ef08c21e32871afccbf10537827b254
#
_cell.length_a   1.000
_cell.length_b   1.000
_cell.length_c   1.000
_cell.angle_alpha   90.00
_cell.angle_beta   90.00
_cell.angle_gamma   90.00
#
_symmetry.space_group_name_H-M   'P 1'
#
loop_
_entity.id
_entity.type
_entity.pdbx_description
1 polymer ?
#
loop_
_entity_poly.entity_id
_entity_poly.type
_entity_poly.pdbx_seq_one_letter_code
_entity_poly.pdbx_strand_id
1 'polypeptide(L)'
;MIHYIVWVDDEGDIKIVKIAKGNNNPENGATDAANNNWTILHKMEAIDDMNEFVEERYWSFTESAYKTRDAKPNRYGIWASGAWTWDSNLLLGDIREERNLRLFKSDWTVFTDSPLSDSQKTEAQTYRTALRNLPSTVNMNTITSIEDTPWPSAPCASSRLPIHTS
;
A
#
# COMPACT_ATOMS: atom_id res chain seq x y z
N MET A 1 -30.24 14.60 19.68
CA MET A 1 -28.92 13.88 19.62
C MET A 1 -28.88 13.20 18.28
N ILE A 2 -27.76 13.36 17.53
CA ILE A 2 -27.61 12.71 16.23
C ILE A 2 -27.23 11.25 16.50
N HIS A 3 -27.87 10.35 15.76
CA HIS A 3 -27.63 8.92 15.86
C HIS A 3 -27.00 8.45 14.55
N TYR A 4 -25.84 7.77 14.64
CA TYR A 4 -25.12 7.23 13.49
C TYR A 4 -25.21 5.70 13.47
N ILE A 5 -25.22 5.16 12.25
CA ILE A 5 -25.09 3.74 12.00
C ILE A 5 -23.73 3.55 11.32
N VAL A 6 -22.95 2.65 11.86
CA VAL A 6 -21.57 2.39 11.47
C VAL A 6 -21.44 0.92 11.07
N TRP A 7 -20.92 0.64 9.90
CA TRP A 7 -20.62 -0.71 9.43
C TRP A 7 -19.13 -0.96 9.58
N VAL A 8 -18.79 -2.05 10.27
CA VAL A 8 -17.41 -2.48 10.49
C VAL A 8 -17.23 -3.90 9.97
N ASP A 9 -16.08 -4.19 9.38
CA ASP A 9 -15.72 -5.55 8.99
C ASP A 9 -15.30 -6.41 10.20
N ASP A 10 -14.93 -7.65 9.97
CA ASP A 10 -14.47 -8.60 10.98
C ASP A 10 -13.13 -8.19 11.63
N GLU A 11 -12.34 -7.34 10.98
CA GLU A 11 -11.12 -6.74 11.51
C GLU A 11 -11.39 -5.45 12.33
N GLY A 12 -12.63 -4.98 12.37
CA GLY A 12 -13.02 -3.74 13.04
C GLY A 12 -12.78 -2.48 12.22
N ASP A 13 -12.40 -2.60 10.94
CA ASP A 13 -12.23 -1.45 10.08
C ASP A 13 -13.60 -0.84 9.70
N ILE A 14 -13.72 0.48 9.86
CA ILE A 14 -14.95 1.20 9.57
C ILE A 14 -15.09 1.38 8.07
N LYS A 15 -16.17 0.83 7.50
CA LYS A 15 -16.40 0.87 6.04
C LYS A 15 -17.44 1.92 5.65
N ILE A 16 -18.47 2.07 6.44
CA ILE A 16 -19.59 2.99 6.15
C ILE A 16 -20.04 3.66 7.43
N VAL A 17 -20.32 4.97 7.34
CA VAL A 17 -21.00 5.75 8.40
C VAL A 17 -22.18 6.47 7.78
N LYS A 18 -23.37 6.35 8.38
CA LYS A 18 -24.57 7.06 7.95
C LYS A 18 -25.32 7.63 9.14
N ILE A 19 -25.99 8.76 8.94
CA ILE A 19 -26.95 9.29 9.90
C ILE A 19 -28.19 8.41 9.89
N ALA A 20 -28.61 7.94 11.06
CA ALA A 20 -29.83 7.16 11.22
C ALA A 20 -31.08 8.01 10.92
N LYS A 21 -32.01 7.48 10.16
CA LYS A 21 -33.21 8.17 9.73
C LYS A 21 -34.45 7.39 10.21
N GLY A 22 -35.26 8.02 11.05
CA GLY A 22 -36.51 7.43 11.52
C GLY A 22 -36.32 6.18 12.39
N ASN A 23 -37.37 5.33 12.48
CA ASN A 23 -37.42 4.16 13.37
C ASN A 23 -37.04 2.84 12.68
N ASN A 24 -36.70 2.86 11.38
CA ASN A 24 -36.45 1.64 10.61
C ASN A 24 -34.94 1.44 10.36
N ASN A 25 -34.15 1.56 11.42
CA ASN A 25 -32.71 1.33 11.37
C ASN A 25 -32.40 -0.14 11.69
N PRO A 26 -31.34 -0.72 11.12
CA PRO A 26 -30.89 -2.06 11.45
C PRO A 26 -30.52 -2.16 12.95
N GLU A 27 -30.61 -3.35 13.51
CA GLU A 27 -30.25 -3.59 14.91
C GLU A 27 -28.76 -3.42 15.18
N ASN A 28 -28.42 -2.88 16.35
CA ASN A 28 -27.03 -2.80 16.81
C ASN A 28 -26.45 -4.21 17.05
N GLY A 29 -25.31 -4.48 16.51
CA GLY A 29 -24.66 -5.79 16.55
C GLY A 29 -25.16 -6.78 15.49
N ALA A 30 -26.15 -6.40 14.64
CA ALA A 30 -26.60 -7.24 13.54
C ALA A 30 -25.52 -7.35 12.45
N THR A 31 -25.60 -8.45 11.68
CA THR A 31 -24.74 -8.66 10.50
C THR A 31 -25.47 -8.23 9.25
N ASP A 32 -24.83 -7.41 8.43
CA ASP A 32 -25.37 -6.95 7.16
C ASP A 32 -24.93 -7.86 6.02
N ALA A 33 -25.78 -8.81 5.63
CA ALA A 33 -25.51 -9.77 4.56
C ALA A 33 -25.34 -9.11 3.17
N ALA A 34 -25.93 -7.93 2.96
CA ALA A 34 -25.78 -7.17 1.71
C ALA A 34 -24.40 -6.47 1.59
N ASN A 35 -23.73 -6.27 2.72
CA ASN A 35 -22.42 -5.63 2.81
C ASN A 35 -21.39 -6.60 3.44
N ASN A 36 -21.06 -7.69 2.74
CA ASN A 36 -20.00 -8.64 3.11
C ASN A 36 -20.09 -9.19 4.55
N ASN A 37 -21.29 -9.29 5.13
CA ASN A 37 -21.54 -9.68 6.52
C ASN A 37 -20.88 -8.74 7.56
N TRP A 38 -20.71 -7.46 7.24
CA TRP A 38 -20.18 -6.50 8.20
C TRP A 38 -21.09 -6.32 9.40
N THR A 39 -20.52 -6.06 10.57
CA THR A 39 -21.24 -5.79 11.80
C THR A 39 -21.76 -4.37 11.81
N ILE A 40 -23.01 -4.21 12.19
CA ILE A 40 -23.69 -2.91 12.33
C ILE A 40 -23.57 -2.44 13.77
N LEU A 41 -23.06 -1.24 13.97
CA LEU A 41 -22.93 -0.59 15.27
C LEU A 41 -23.69 0.72 15.30
N HIS A 42 -24.19 1.06 16.48
CA HIS A 42 -24.84 2.34 16.73
C HIS A 42 -23.92 3.27 17.52
N LYS A 43 -23.79 4.50 17.07
CA LYS A 43 -23.04 5.56 17.76
C LYS A 43 -23.94 6.75 18.04
N MET A 44 -24.10 7.04 19.31
CA MET A 44 -24.98 8.13 19.80
C MET A 44 -24.21 9.43 20.05
N GLU A 45 -22.90 9.41 20.03
CA GLU A 45 -22.06 10.59 20.16
C GLU A 45 -21.89 11.30 18.82
N ALA A 46 -21.66 12.60 18.84
CA ALA A 46 -21.41 13.36 17.62
C ALA A 46 -20.16 12.86 16.87
N ILE A 47 -20.26 12.85 15.56
CA ILE A 47 -19.12 12.70 14.64
C ILE A 47 -19.03 14.02 13.90
N ASP A 48 -17.94 14.75 14.11
CA ASP A 48 -17.73 16.07 13.51
C ASP A 48 -17.46 15.96 12.01
N ASP A 49 -16.61 15.02 11.60
CA ASP A 49 -16.38 14.66 10.21
C ASP A 49 -16.43 13.14 10.03
N MET A 50 -17.34 12.67 9.15
CA MET A 50 -17.53 11.24 8.91
C MET A 50 -16.37 10.60 8.14
N ASN A 51 -15.70 11.35 7.26
CA ASN A 51 -14.55 10.83 6.51
C ASN A 51 -13.34 10.66 7.43
N GLU A 52 -13.04 11.70 8.22
CA GLU A 52 -11.99 11.66 9.25
C GLU A 52 -12.25 10.54 10.25
N PHE A 53 -13.52 10.37 10.69
CA PHE A 53 -13.89 9.29 11.59
C PHE A 53 -13.62 7.89 10.99
N VAL A 54 -13.88 7.69 9.72
CA VAL A 54 -13.59 6.43 9.00
C VAL A 54 -12.10 6.20 8.89
N GLU A 55 -11.34 7.25 8.59
CA GLU A 55 -9.89 7.15 8.37
C GLU A 55 -9.10 6.96 9.66
N GLU A 56 -9.51 7.64 10.73
CA GLU A 56 -8.75 7.70 11.99
C GLU A 56 -9.24 6.73 13.06
N ARG A 57 -10.37 6.05 12.88
CA ARG A 57 -10.98 5.18 13.89
C ARG A 57 -11.14 3.75 13.39
N TYR A 58 -11.14 2.83 14.33
CA TYR A 58 -11.53 1.44 14.14
C TYR A 58 -12.35 0.97 15.34
N TRP A 59 -13.08 -0.13 15.20
CA TRP A 59 -13.80 -0.76 16.28
C TRP A 59 -12.99 -1.90 16.89
N SER A 60 -12.73 -1.83 18.18
CA SER A 60 -12.12 -2.94 18.93
C SER A 60 -13.24 -3.86 19.44
N PHE A 61 -13.36 -5.05 18.86
CA PHE A 61 -14.32 -6.05 19.33
C PHE A 61 -13.98 -6.54 20.75
N THR A 62 -12.72 -6.58 21.12
CA THR A 62 -12.24 -6.99 22.44
C THR A 62 -12.65 -5.98 23.52
N GLU A 63 -12.55 -4.70 23.23
CA GLU A 63 -12.85 -3.62 24.18
C GLU A 63 -14.26 -3.04 23.98
N SER A 64 -14.96 -3.45 22.93
CA SER A 64 -16.28 -2.92 22.53
C SER A 64 -16.32 -1.39 22.46
N ALA A 65 -15.27 -0.81 21.84
CA ALA A 65 -15.08 0.64 21.77
C ALA A 65 -14.44 1.08 20.47
N TYR A 66 -14.72 2.32 20.04
CA TYR A 66 -13.98 2.97 18.96
C TYR A 66 -12.61 3.42 19.47
N LYS A 67 -11.58 3.03 18.74
CA LYS A 67 -10.18 3.37 19.00
C LYS A 67 -9.65 4.29 17.91
N THR A 68 -8.66 5.09 18.25
CA THR A 68 -7.88 5.86 17.27
C THR A 68 -6.80 4.97 16.69
N ARG A 69 -6.60 5.03 15.39
CA ARG A 69 -5.46 4.42 14.71
C ARG A 69 -4.44 5.51 14.34
N ASP A 70 -3.20 5.13 14.27
CA ASP A 70 -2.16 6.01 13.72
C ASP A 70 -2.46 6.35 12.26
N ALA A 71 -1.93 7.48 11.80
CA ALA A 71 -2.08 7.86 10.40
C ALA A 71 -1.54 6.76 9.47
N LYS A 72 -2.20 6.58 8.31
CA LYS A 72 -1.75 5.63 7.30
C LYS A 72 -0.30 5.93 6.91
N PRO A 73 0.64 4.99 7.10
CA PRO A 73 2.08 5.26 6.94
C PRO A 73 2.48 5.57 5.49
N ASN A 74 1.83 4.92 4.52
CA ASN A 74 2.04 5.15 3.09
C ASN A 74 0.92 4.48 2.26
N ARG A 75 1.02 4.56 0.92
CA ARG A 75 -0.01 4.01 0.00
C ARG A 75 -0.20 2.49 0.10
N TYR A 76 0.78 1.76 0.59
CA TYR A 76 0.75 0.29 0.72
C TYR A 76 0.14 -0.19 2.03
N GLY A 77 -0.10 0.70 2.99
CA GLY A 77 -0.67 0.33 4.28
C GLY A 77 -2.10 -0.18 4.14
N ILE A 78 -2.38 -1.32 4.76
CA ILE A 78 -3.71 -1.90 4.97
C ILE A 78 -3.93 -2.00 6.46
N TRP A 79 -5.06 -1.54 6.95
CA TRP A 79 -5.44 -1.74 8.34
C TRP A 79 -6.04 -3.13 8.50
N ALA A 80 -5.49 -3.93 9.41
CA ALA A 80 -5.99 -5.26 9.72
C ALA A 80 -5.70 -5.63 11.17
N SER A 81 -6.67 -6.21 11.86
CA SER A 81 -6.54 -6.72 13.24
C SER A 81 -5.96 -5.69 14.24
N GLY A 82 -6.31 -4.41 14.08
CA GLY A 82 -5.86 -3.35 14.99
C GLY A 82 -4.42 -2.85 14.74
N ALA A 83 -3.84 -3.16 13.59
CA ALA A 83 -2.50 -2.72 13.20
C ALA A 83 -2.39 -2.43 11.70
N TRP A 84 -1.40 -1.64 11.31
CA TRP A 84 -1.04 -1.47 9.91
C TRP A 84 -0.25 -2.68 9.41
N THR A 85 -0.70 -3.25 8.30
CA THR A 85 -0.01 -4.25 7.49
C THR A 85 0.24 -3.69 6.09
N TRP A 86 0.83 -4.47 5.19
CA TRP A 86 1.26 -3.98 3.89
C TRP A 86 0.63 -4.78 2.75
N ASP A 87 0.12 -4.07 1.74
CA ASP A 87 -0.28 -4.68 0.46
C ASP A 87 0.96 -5.11 -0.31
N SER A 88 1.40 -6.33 -0.04
CA SER A 88 2.57 -6.91 -0.71
C SER A 88 2.40 -7.02 -2.23
N ASN A 89 1.16 -7.18 -2.72
CA ASN A 89 0.90 -7.29 -4.15
C ASN A 89 1.04 -5.94 -4.84
N LEU A 90 0.48 -4.89 -4.23
CA LEU A 90 0.61 -3.52 -4.73
C LEU A 90 2.08 -3.08 -4.72
N LEU A 91 2.78 -3.30 -3.60
CA LEU A 91 4.20 -2.96 -3.48
C LEU A 91 5.06 -3.74 -4.49
N LEU A 92 4.82 -5.04 -4.68
CA LEU A 92 5.54 -5.85 -5.66
C LEU A 92 5.23 -5.40 -7.11
N GLY A 93 4.03 -4.91 -7.37
CA GLY A 93 3.65 -4.27 -8.64
C GLY A 93 4.55 -3.09 -8.95
N ASP A 94 4.66 -2.15 -8.02
CA ASP A 94 5.49 -0.96 -8.18
C ASP A 94 6.99 -1.29 -8.29
N ILE A 95 7.47 -2.27 -7.53
CA ILE A 95 8.85 -2.77 -7.67
C ILE A 95 9.11 -3.29 -9.09
N ARG A 96 8.15 -3.99 -9.69
CA ARG A 96 8.28 -4.46 -11.08
C ARG A 96 8.28 -3.32 -12.08
N GLU A 97 7.47 -2.30 -11.88
CA GLU A 97 7.46 -1.11 -12.75
C GLU A 97 8.77 -0.35 -12.67
N GLU A 98 9.25 -0.03 -11.47
CA GLU A 98 10.53 0.64 -11.29
C GLU A 98 11.71 -0.21 -11.83
N ARG A 99 11.70 -1.52 -11.60
CA ARG A 99 12.66 -2.44 -12.17
C ARG A 99 12.68 -2.37 -13.70
N ASN A 100 11.51 -2.36 -14.34
CA ASN A 100 11.40 -2.26 -15.80
C ASN A 100 11.95 -0.93 -16.30
N LEU A 101 11.68 0.16 -15.59
CA LEU A 101 12.26 1.48 -15.90
C LEU A 101 13.80 1.47 -15.83
N ARG A 102 14.37 0.85 -14.80
CA ARG A 102 15.83 0.71 -14.64
C ARG A 102 16.45 -0.17 -15.73
N LEU A 103 15.78 -1.26 -16.12
CA LEU A 103 16.20 -2.09 -17.26
C LEU A 103 16.18 -1.29 -18.55
N PHE A 104 15.10 -0.56 -18.83
CA PHE A 104 15.00 0.31 -20.01
C PHE A 104 16.10 1.36 -20.04
N LYS A 105 16.37 2.06 -18.94
CA LYS A 105 17.46 3.05 -18.84
C LYS A 105 18.83 2.45 -19.07
N SER A 106 19.01 1.15 -18.90
CA SER A 106 20.28 0.45 -19.12
C SER A 106 20.35 -0.34 -20.42
N ASP A 107 19.32 -0.33 -21.28
CA ASP A 107 19.27 -1.15 -22.50
C ASP A 107 20.41 -0.83 -23.48
N TRP A 108 20.79 0.43 -23.60
CA TRP A 108 21.89 0.84 -24.47
C TRP A 108 23.23 0.21 -24.12
N THR A 109 23.43 -0.25 -22.86
CA THR A 109 24.71 -0.87 -22.42
C THR A 109 24.96 -2.23 -23.03
N VAL A 110 23.94 -2.90 -23.56
CA VAL A 110 24.04 -4.25 -24.16
C VAL A 110 24.05 -4.23 -25.69
N PHE A 111 23.97 -3.06 -26.31
CA PHE A 111 24.09 -2.95 -27.75
C PHE A 111 25.55 -3.25 -28.22
N THR A 112 25.65 -3.83 -29.41
CA THR A 112 26.95 -4.22 -29.98
C THR A 112 27.90 -3.04 -30.19
N ASP A 113 27.36 -1.88 -30.56
CA ASP A 113 28.01 -0.61 -30.78
C ASP A 113 28.13 0.28 -29.53
N SER A 114 27.81 -0.27 -28.38
CA SER A 114 27.97 0.46 -27.11
C SER A 114 29.44 0.83 -26.89
N PRO A 115 29.73 2.10 -26.53
CA PRO A 115 31.12 2.58 -26.38
C PRO A 115 31.76 2.12 -25.05
N LEU A 116 31.19 1.12 -24.39
CA LEU A 116 31.66 0.60 -23.12
C LEU A 116 32.85 -0.36 -23.32
N SER A 117 33.80 -0.33 -22.37
CA SER A 117 34.84 -1.36 -22.26
C SER A 117 34.20 -2.71 -21.85
N ASP A 118 34.96 -3.79 -22.05
CA ASP A 118 34.47 -5.14 -21.69
C ASP A 118 34.16 -5.28 -20.19
N SER A 119 34.96 -4.62 -19.33
CA SER A 119 34.71 -4.56 -17.90
C SER A 119 33.34 -3.87 -17.61
N GLN A 120 33.09 -2.71 -18.22
CA GLN A 120 31.83 -1.96 -18.06
C GLN A 120 30.62 -2.73 -18.61
N LYS A 121 30.79 -3.46 -19.73
CA LYS A 121 29.74 -4.34 -20.25
C LYS A 121 29.42 -5.47 -19.27
N THR A 122 30.42 -6.07 -18.65
CA THR A 122 30.25 -7.11 -17.63
C THR A 122 29.51 -6.58 -16.40
N GLU A 123 29.92 -5.41 -15.92
CA GLU A 123 29.22 -4.74 -14.79
C GLU A 123 27.74 -4.46 -15.12
N ALA A 124 27.48 -3.95 -16.32
CA ALA A 124 26.11 -3.68 -16.77
C ALA A 124 25.26 -4.97 -16.86
N GLN A 125 25.84 -6.06 -17.37
CA GLN A 125 25.17 -7.36 -17.42
C GLN A 125 24.85 -7.89 -16.01
N THR A 126 25.80 -7.76 -15.08
CA THR A 126 25.60 -8.16 -13.67
C THR A 126 24.47 -7.36 -13.03
N TYR A 127 24.48 -6.05 -13.19
CA TYR A 127 23.42 -5.16 -12.72
C TYR A 127 22.05 -5.54 -13.29
N ARG A 128 21.95 -5.75 -14.59
CA ARG A 128 20.71 -6.11 -15.28
C ARG A 128 20.19 -7.49 -14.83
N THR A 129 21.10 -8.43 -14.58
CA THR A 129 20.75 -9.75 -14.04
C THR A 129 20.19 -9.62 -12.63
N ALA A 130 20.82 -8.82 -11.76
CA ALA A 130 20.33 -8.54 -10.43
C ALA A 130 18.96 -7.88 -10.45
N LEU A 131 18.71 -6.91 -11.34
CA LEU A 131 17.38 -6.31 -11.53
C LEU A 131 16.31 -7.32 -11.92
N ARG A 132 16.61 -8.23 -12.87
CA ARG A 132 15.63 -9.26 -13.30
C ARG A 132 15.25 -10.19 -12.17
N ASN A 133 16.20 -10.52 -11.31
CA ASN A 133 15.99 -11.46 -10.20
C ASN A 133 15.33 -10.78 -8.98
N LEU A 134 15.44 -9.47 -8.84
CA LEU A 134 15.00 -8.73 -7.65
C LEU A 134 13.57 -9.06 -7.21
N PRO A 135 12.53 -9.06 -8.09
CA PRO A 135 11.15 -9.34 -7.66
C PRO A 135 10.93 -10.74 -7.07
N SER A 136 11.83 -11.69 -7.35
CA SER A 136 11.74 -13.06 -6.80
C SER A 136 12.65 -13.27 -5.59
N THR A 137 13.55 -12.34 -5.29
CA THR A 137 14.53 -12.46 -4.20
C THR A 137 14.25 -11.47 -3.06
N VAL A 138 13.49 -10.41 -3.32
CA VAL A 138 13.14 -9.43 -2.29
C VAL A 138 12.25 -10.06 -1.22
N ASN A 139 12.60 -9.85 0.03
CA ASN A 139 11.79 -10.31 1.15
C ASN A 139 10.69 -9.28 1.46
N MET A 140 9.47 -9.55 1.00
CA MET A 140 8.32 -8.69 1.19
C MET A 140 7.91 -8.50 2.66
N ASN A 141 8.40 -9.33 3.58
CA ASN A 141 8.14 -9.17 5.02
C ASN A 141 9.05 -8.13 5.70
N THR A 142 10.10 -7.67 5.01
CA THR A 142 11.09 -6.73 5.58
C THR A 142 11.03 -5.34 4.96
N ILE A 143 10.18 -5.13 3.95
CA ILE A 143 10.01 -3.85 3.27
C ILE A 143 8.56 -3.39 3.37
N THR A 144 8.37 -2.11 3.53
CA THR A 144 7.05 -1.47 3.69
C THR A 144 6.77 -0.43 2.62
N SER A 145 7.80 -0.09 1.84
CA SER A 145 7.73 0.88 0.75
C SER A 145 8.70 0.54 -0.36
N ILE A 146 8.57 1.21 -1.51
CA ILE A 146 9.48 1.03 -2.65
C ILE A 146 10.90 1.52 -2.34
N GLU A 147 11.04 2.49 -1.44
CA GLU A 147 12.30 3.06 -0.98
C GLU A 147 13.14 2.04 -0.19
N ASP A 148 12.48 1.12 0.52
CA ASP A 148 13.13 0.06 1.30
C ASP A 148 13.68 -1.06 0.41
N THR A 149 13.35 -1.06 -0.87
CA THR A 149 13.75 -2.12 -1.80
C THR A 149 15.27 -2.14 -1.98
N PRO A 150 15.93 -3.30 -1.82
CA PRO A 150 17.39 -3.40 -1.96
C PRO A 150 17.83 -3.36 -3.43
N TRP A 151 17.67 -2.19 -4.04
CA TRP A 151 18.05 -2.00 -5.44
C TRP A 151 19.53 -2.26 -5.68
N PRO A 152 19.89 -3.02 -6.72
CA PRO A 152 21.29 -3.17 -7.09
C PRO A 152 21.90 -1.82 -7.49
N SER A 153 23.16 -1.61 -7.13
CA SER A 153 23.89 -0.40 -7.49
C SER A 153 24.07 -0.31 -9.00
N ALA A 154 23.67 0.82 -9.58
CA ALA A 154 23.86 1.06 -11.00
C ALA A 154 25.37 1.23 -11.31
N PRO A 155 25.90 0.58 -12.35
CA PRO A 155 27.28 0.79 -12.76
C PRO A 155 27.50 2.24 -13.22
N CYS A 156 28.69 2.79 -13.04
CA CYS A 156 29.03 4.18 -13.38
C CYS A 156 28.67 4.57 -14.81
N ALA A 157 28.68 3.61 -15.73
CA ALA A 157 28.33 3.82 -17.13
C ALA A 157 26.81 4.07 -17.35
N SER A 158 25.93 3.54 -16.49
CA SER A 158 24.48 3.71 -16.65
C SER A 158 23.95 5.06 -16.15
N SER A 159 24.77 5.84 -15.44
CA SER A 159 24.40 7.17 -14.96
C SER A 159 24.58 8.29 -16.00
N ARG A 160 25.14 7.98 -17.15
CA ARG A 160 25.37 8.95 -18.25
C ARG A 160 24.30 8.84 -19.33
N LEU A 161 23.03 9.04 -18.98
CA LEU A 161 22.08 9.45 -20.02
C LEU A 161 22.29 10.94 -20.28
N PRO A 162 22.42 11.38 -21.55
CA PRO A 162 22.38 12.80 -21.86
C PRO A 162 21.00 13.32 -21.41
N ILE A 163 21.00 14.24 -20.47
CA ILE A 163 19.83 15.08 -20.19
C ILE A 163 19.58 15.89 -21.46
N HIS A 164 18.58 15.50 -22.23
CA HIS A 164 18.01 16.38 -23.22
C HIS A 164 17.34 17.53 -22.46
N THR A 165 18.10 18.60 -22.25
CA THR A 165 17.52 19.91 -21.93
C THR A 165 16.90 20.43 -23.21
N SER A 166 15.57 20.38 -23.29
CA SER A 166 14.76 21.14 -24.25
C SER A 166 14.36 22.44 -23.61
#